data_7aecca440b2747fd0793dbfb4ff75723
#
_entry.id   7aecca440b2747fd0793dbfb4ff75723
#
_cell.length_a   1.000
_cell.length_b   1.000
_cell.length_c   1.000
_cell.angle_alpha   90.00
_cell.angle_beta   90.00
_cell.angle_gamma   90.00
#
_symmetry.space_group_name_H-M   'P 1'
#
loop_
_entity.id
_entity.type
_entity.pdbx_description
1 polymer ?
#
loop_
_entity_poly.entity_id
_entity_poly.type
_entity_poly.pdbx_seq_one_letter_code
_entity_poly.pdbx_strand_id
1 'polypeptide(L)'
;MQLYETPDNRAPKGTEVYAARTRNNMRIRAMTAPSLTAESKGTVVILNGRADFIERYFETMGDLQSRGYHVAGFDWRGQGGSQRLLKDPMRGHIRSYREYDEDLRAVMDGVVTKNCPGPYYAIGHSTGGHILLRALSRQTWFKKAIVTAPLVELQYGPWPKSVAFFLAAMTTAFGFGWCYLPGFKRPPFLFRGFDNNPLTSDAKRWARDVRTLENNKNLGVGGPTYAWLVATILSFKDLHKRRKGQGLNSPVMIILAGRERVVDNAASHRFASAMPGVSVVTIGQSLHEIMLENDTVRKEFLAVFDSYVG
;
A
#
# COMPACT_ATOMS: atom_id res chain seq x y z
N MET A 1 13.87 -7.07 -14.19
CA MET A 1 13.65 -6.26 -12.95
C MET A 1 14.45 -6.93 -11.85
N GLN A 2 14.87 -6.18 -10.83
CA GLN A 2 15.65 -6.69 -9.71
C GLN A 2 15.16 -6.09 -8.39
N LEU A 3 15.52 -6.72 -7.28
CA LEU A 3 15.38 -6.20 -5.93
C LEU A 3 16.71 -5.60 -5.46
N TYR A 4 16.63 -4.72 -4.48
CA TYR A 4 17.78 -3.99 -3.96
C TYR A 4 17.96 -4.31 -2.48
N GLU A 5 18.86 -5.23 -2.21
CA GLU A 5 19.19 -5.67 -0.86
C GLU A 5 20.27 -4.79 -0.24
N THR A 6 20.23 -4.71 1.08
CA THR A 6 21.33 -4.20 1.91
C THR A 6 21.75 -5.27 2.93
N PRO A 7 22.91 -5.14 3.59
CA PRO A 7 23.32 -6.13 4.60
C PRO A 7 22.29 -6.39 5.70
N ASP A 8 21.50 -5.37 6.03
CA ASP A 8 20.45 -5.39 7.07
C ASP A 8 19.01 -5.44 6.51
N ASN A 9 18.86 -5.63 5.19
CA ASN A 9 17.56 -5.77 4.54
C ASN A 9 17.63 -6.79 3.40
N ARG A 10 17.63 -8.07 3.75
CA ARG A 10 17.71 -9.17 2.80
C ARG A 10 16.34 -9.56 2.30
N ALA A 11 16.25 -9.89 1.01
CA ALA A 11 15.04 -10.44 0.44
C ALA A 11 14.63 -11.75 1.13
N PRO A 12 13.33 -12.05 1.23
CA PRO A 12 12.81 -13.32 1.74
C PRO A 12 13.47 -14.50 1.00
N LYS A 13 13.71 -15.59 1.72
CA LYS A 13 14.40 -16.76 1.14
C LYS A 13 13.61 -17.35 -0.02
N GLY A 14 14.29 -17.70 -1.10
CA GLY A 14 13.67 -18.28 -2.29
C GLY A 14 12.90 -17.27 -3.14
N THR A 15 13.22 -15.98 -3.01
CA THR A 15 12.55 -14.91 -3.77
C THR A 15 12.79 -15.06 -5.28
N GLU A 16 11.72 -14.95 -6.04
CA GLU A 16 11.70 -14.79 -7.49
C GLU A 16 11.11 -13.43 -7.88
N VAL A 17 11.66 -12.81 -8.94
CA VAL A 17 11.25 -11.46 -9.38
C VAL A 17 10.64 -11.52 -10.77
N TYR A 18 9.53 -10.83 -10.95
CA TYR A 18 8.73 -10.83 -12.16
C TYR A 18 8.51 -9.42 -12.71
N ALA A 19 8.25 -9.37 -14.01
CA ALA A 19 7.76 -8.19 -14.71
C ALA A 19 6.31 -8.45 -15.18
N ALA A 20 5.33 -8.25 -14.30
CA ALA A 20 3.93 -8.32 -14.70
C ALA A 20 3.61 -7.22 -15.70
N ARG A 21 2.72 -7.51 -16.67
CA ARG A 21 2.29 -6.55 -17.68
C ARG A 21 0.79 -6.34 -17.64
N THR A 22 0.39 -5.09 -17.58
CA THR A 22 -1.01 -4.69 -17.70
C THR A 22 -1.47 -4.77 -19.17
N ARG A 23 -2.78 -4.67 -19.40
CA ARG A 23 -3.35 -4.69 -20.77
C ARG A 23 -2.76 -3.62 -21.69
N ASN A 24 -2.44 -2.44 -21.14
CA ASN A 24 -1.79 -1.35 -21.85
C ASN A 24 -0.27 -1.42 -21.79
N ASN A 25 0.30 -2.61 -21.55
CA ASN A 25 1.73 -2.92 -21.55
C ASN A 25 2.57 -2.20 -20.49
N MET A 26 1.96 -1.66 -19.43
CA MET A 26 2.68 -1.11 -18.28
C MET A 26 3.44 -2.22 -17.55
N ARG A 27 4.72 -1.99 -17.23
CA ARG A 27 5.56 -2.96 -16.52
C ARG A 27 5.44 -2.72 -15.01
N ILE A 28 5.01 -3.77 -14.29
CA ILE A 28 4.84 -3.78 -12.85
C ILE A 28 5.88 -4.74 -12.27
N ARG A 29 6.76 -4.25 -11.39
CA ARG A 29 7.71 -5.09 -10.67
C ARG A 29 6.95 -5.85 -9.58
N ALA A 30 7.09 -7.17 -9.59
CA ALA A 30 6.50 -8.05 -8.59
C ALA A 30 7.52 -9.08 -8.12
N MET A 31 7.30 -9.64 -6.96
CA MET A 31 8.06 -10.75 -6.41
C MET A 31 7.16 -11.77 -5.75
N THR A 32 7.63 -13.01 -5.68
CA THR A 32 7.09 -14.06 -4.82
C THR A 32 8.22 -14.71 -4.03
N ALA A 33 7.87 -15.30 -2.89
CA ALA A 33 8.80 -16.18 -2.17
C ALA A 33 7.99 -17.31 -1.49
N PRO A 34 8.52 -18.55 -1.45
CA PRO A 34 7.82 -19.71 -0.90
C PRO A 34 7.72 -19.64 0.62
N SER A 35 6.78 -20.40 1.20
CA SER A 35 6.75 -20.70 2.62
C SER A 35 8.06 -21.36 3.08
N LEU A 36 8.46 -21.14 4.33
CA LEU A 36 9.59 -21.82 4.95
C LEU A 36 9.19 -23.10 5.69
N THR A 37 7.88 -23.40 5.76
CA THR A 37 7.37 -24.64 6.36
C THR A 37 7.06 -25.68 5.28
N ALA A 38 7.07 -26.97 5.67
CA ALA A 38 6.80 -28.07 4.74
C ALA A 38 5.38 -27.98 4.11
N GLU A 39 4.40 -27.54 4.91
CA GLU A 39 3.03 -27.33 4.44
C GLU A 39 2.76 -25.84 4.27
N SER A 40 2.19 -25.47 3.14
CA SER A 40 1.78 -24.09 2.88
C SER A 40 0.35 -23.85 3.33
N LYS A 41 0.14 -22.77 4.10
CA LYS A 41 -1.20 -22.29 4.47
C LYS A 41 -1.86 -21.43 3.38
N GLY A 42 -1.19 -21.24 2.27
CA GLY A 42 -1.62 -20.37 1.16
C GLY A 42 -0.65 -19.20 0.94
N THR A 43 -1.13 -18.14 0.31
CA THR A 43 -0.30 -16.99 -0.08
C THR A 43 -0.83 -15.69 0.47
N VAL A 44 0.06 -14.87 1.04
CA VAL A 44 -0.25 -13.50 1.46
C VAL A 44 0.33 -12.51 0.44
N VAL A 45 -0.52 -11.67 -0.13
CA VAL A 45 -0.15 -10.61 -1.06
C VAL A 45 -0.08 -9.29 -0.32
N ILE A 46 1.06 -8.60 -0.36
CA ILE A 46 1.25 -7.28 0.26
C ILE A 46 1.05 -6.19 -0.78
N LEU A 47 0.08 -5.30 -0.52
CA LEU A 47 -0.25 -4.12 -1.30
C LEU A 47 0.29 -2.90 -0.55
N ASN A 48 1.43 -2.39 -0.99
CA ASN A 48 2.15 -1.29 -0.35
C ASN A 48 1.43 0.07 -0.48
N GLY A 49 1.86 1.04 0.34
CA GLY A 49 1.32 2.40 0.35
C GLY A 49 1.81 3.27 -0.81
N ARG A 50 1.49 4.58 -0.76
CA ARG A 50 2.00 5.57 -1.70
C ARG A 50 3.46 5.90 -1.38
N ALA A 51 4.28 5.96 -2.41
CA ALA A 51 5.72 6.22 -2.33
C ALA A 51 6.52 5.14 -1.60
N ASP A 52 5.93 3.98 -1.39
CA ASP A 52 6.56 2.78 -0.90
C ASP A 52 7.21 1.98 -2.03
N PHE A 53 8.02 1.01 -1.63
CA PHE A 53 8.65 0.03 -2.51
C PHE A 53 8.76 -1.33 -1.79
N ILE A 54 8.85 -2.42 -2.56
CA ILE A 54 8.79 -3.80 -2.07
C ILE A 54 9.77 -4.06 -0.92
N GLU A 55 10.99 -3.55 -1.03
CA GLU A 55 12.09 -3.81 -0.10
C GLU A 55 11.78 -3.40 1.35
N ARG A 56 10.90 -2.45 1.56
CA ARG A 56 10.45 -2.04 2.90
C ARG A 56 9.72 -3.14 3.65
N TYR A 57 9.15 -4.09 2.93
CA TYR A 57 8.32 -5.16 3.48
C TYR A 57 9.05 -6.51 3.61
N PHE A 58 10.35 -6.59 3.30
CA PHE A 58 11.10 -7.84 3.37
C PHE A 58 11.03 -8.53 4.74
N GLU A 59 11.18 -7.76 5.82
CA GLU A 59 11.07 -8.27 7.18
C GLU A 59 9.68 -8.87 7.45
N THR A 60 8.62 -8.16 7.09
CA THR A 60 7.24 -8.65 7.24
C THR A 60 6.98 -9.89 6.38
N MET A 61 7.52 -9.93 5.17
CA MET A 61 7.42 -11.12 4.29
C MET A 61 8.15 -12.32 4.91
N GLY A 62 9.33 -12.13 5.51
CA GLY A 62 10.05 -13.18 6.23
C GLY A 62 9.28 -13.72 7.45
N ASP A 63 8.62 -12.83 8.19
CA ASP A 63 7.73 -13.23 9.31
C ASP A 63 6.56 -14.09 8.81
N LEU A 64 5.98 -13.76 7.66
CA LEU A 64 4.87 -14.51 7.06
C LEU A 64 5.36 -15.86 6.49
N GLN A 65 6.53 -15.90 5.85
CA GLN A 65 7.15 -17.17 5.41
C GLN A 65 7.34 -18.13 6.57
N SER A 66 7.84 -17.63 7.72
CA SER A 66 8.07 -18.43 8.93
C SER A 66 6.77 -18.95 9.55
N ARG A 67 5.62 -18.32 9.21
CA ARG A 67 4.28 -18.74 9.64
C ARG A 67 3.59 -19.73 8.67
N GLY A 68 4.29 -20.12 7.62
CA GLY A 68 3.78 -21.09 6.65
C GLY A 68 3.08 -20.48 5.43
N TYR A 69 3.26 -19.20 5.16
CA TYR A 69 2.68 -18.58 3.98
C TYR A 69 3.71 -18.34 2.89
N HIS A 70 3.34 -18.61 1.65
CA HIS A 70 3.98 -17.95 0.52
C HIS A 70 3.69 -16.47 0.60
N VAL A 71 4.59 -15.65 0.10
CA VAL A 71 4.42 -14.20 0.08
C VAL A 71 4.57 -13.66 -1.34
N ALA A 72 3.79 -12.64 -1.64
CA ALA A 72 3.93 -11.88 -2.87
C ALA A 72 3.87 -10.38 -2.57
N GLY A 73 4.65 -9.60 -3.30
CA GLY A 73 4.64 -8.14 -3.21
C GLY A 73 4.90 -7.53 -4.57
N PHE A 74 4.49 -6.29 -4.75
CA PHE A 74 4.72 -5.57 -6.01
C PHE A 74 4.73 -4.06 -5.80
N ASP A 75 5.34 -3.34 -6.71
CA ASP A 75 5.27 -1.89 -6.76
C ASP A 75 4.17 -1.44 -7.71
N TRP A 76 3.35 -0.50 -7.27
CA TRP A 76 2.38 0.13 -8.15
C TRP A 76 3.06 0.86 -9.31
N ARG A 77 2.36 1.04 -10.45
CA ARG A 77 2.84 1.93 -11.51
C ARG A 77 3.24 3.29 -10.94
N GLY A 78 4.31 3.86 -11.45
CA GLY A 78 4.77 5.18 -11.04
C GLY A 78 5.62 5.21 -9.77
N GLN A 79 5.85 4.08 -9.07
CA GLN A 79 6.68 4.03 -7.86
C GLN A 79 7.54 2.76 -7.79
N GLY A 80 8.44 2.69 -6.80
CA GLY A 80 9.37 1.59 -6.62
C GLY A 80 10.15 1.25 -7.90
N GLY A 81 10.32 -0.02 -8.21
CA GLY A 81 10.95 -0.50 -9.44
C GLY A 81 10.00 -0.67 -10.63
N SER A 82 8.71 -0.29 -10.50
CA SER A 82 7.75 -0.32 -11.60
C SER A 82 7.93 0.85 -12.57
N GLN A 83 7.36 0.74 -13.75
CA GLN A 83 7.48 1.76 -14.80
C GLN A 83 6.92 3.10 -14.34
N ARG A 84 7.70 4.17 -14.55
CA ARG A 84 7.31 5.54 -14.24
C ARG A 84 6.33 6.09 -15.29
N LEU A 85 5.45 7.00 -14.86
CA LEU A 85 4.39 7.57 -15.69
C LEU A 85 4.79 8.90 -16.34
N LEU A 86 5.75 9.61 -15.76
CA LEU A 86 6.21 10.92 -16.19
C LEU A 86 7.72 10.95 -16.40
N LYS A 87 8.21 11.92 -17.19
CA LYS A 87 9.65 12.17 -17.39
C LYS A 87 10.38 12.43 -16.07
N ASP A 88 9.76 13.20 -15.16
CA ASP A 88 10.24 13.33 -13.78
C ASP A 88 9.73 12.15 -12.96
N PRO A 89 10.60 11.16 -12.64
CA PRO A 89 10.20 9.93 -11.97
C PRO A 89 9.81 10.15 -10.49
N MET A 90 10.13 11.31 -9.92
CA MET A 90 9.83 11.63 -8.52
C MET A 90 8.39 12.07 -8.29
N ARG A 91 7.60 12.31 -9.32
CA ARG A 91 6.22 12.74 -9.18
C ARG A 91 5.29 11.59 -8.84
N GLY A 92 4.66 11.67 -7.68
CA GLY A 92 3.59 10.75 -7.27
C GLY A 92 2.33 11.03 -8.10
N HIS A 93 2.20 10.39 -9.26
CA HIS A 93 1.18 10.69 -10.26
C HIS A 93 0.33 9.46 -10.58
N ILE A 94 -0.96 9.68 -10.75
CA ILE A 94 -1.93 8.73 -11.30
C ILE A 94 -3.09 9.53 -11.91
N ARG A 95 -3.70 9.04 -12.96
CA ARG A 95 -4.87 9.68 -13.59
C ARG A 95 -6.18 9.12 -13.08
N SER A 96 -6.20 7.86 -12.70
CA SER A 96 -7.38 7.17 -12.20
C SER A 96 -6.98 5.96 -11.36
N TYR A 97 -7.71 5.67 -10.29
CA TYR A 97 -7.51 4.43 -9.51
C TYR A 97 -7.87 3.15 -10.29
N ARG A 98 -8.56 3.26 -11.41
CA ARG A 98 -8.73 2.13 -12.35
C ARG A 98 -7.40 1.61 -12.89
N GLU A 99 -6.39 2.48 -12.99
CA GLU A 99 -5.04 2.09 -13.39
C GLU A 99 -4.37 1.20 -12.33
N TYR A 100 -4.59 1.48 -11.03
CA TYR A 100 -4.16 0.58 -9.95
C TYR A 100 -4.97 -0.74 -9.91
N ASP A 101 -6.29 -0.67 -10.21
CA ASP A 101 -7.11 -1.89 -10.35
C ASP A 101 -6.54 -2.81 -11.46
N GLU A 102 -6.00 -2.25 -12.56
CA GLU A 102 -5.31 -2.99 -13.63
C GLU A 102 -3.96 -3.56 -13.18
N ASP A 103 -3.17 -2.81 -12.40
CA ASP A 103 -1.89 -3.29 -11.86
C ASP A 103 -2.10 -4.51 -10.97
N LEU A 104 -3.04 -4.43 -10.03
CA LEU A 104 -3.38 -5.55 -9.16
C LEU A 104 -3.84 -6.76 -9.96
N ARG A 105 -4.67 -6.56 -10.96
CA ARG A 105 -5.11 -7.65 -11.85
C ARG A 105 -3.94 -8.29 -12.58
N ALA A 106 -3.03 -7.48 -13.15
CA ALA A 106 -1.86 -7.99 -13.86
C ALA A 106 -0.95 -8.81 -12.94
N VAL A 107 -0.80 -8.41 -11.68
CA VAL A 107 -0.01 -9.15 -10.69
C VAL A 107 -0.74 -10.42 -10.26
N MET A 108 -2.02 -10.34 -9.93
CA MET A 108 -2.80 -11.52 -9.51
C MET A 108 -2.85 -12.57 -10.62
N ASP A 109 -3.36 -12.19 -11.80
CA ASP A 109 -3.59 -13.15 -12.91
C ASP A 109 -2.29 -13.55 -13.62
N GLY A 110 -1.30 -12.66 -13.65
CA GLY A 110 -0.03 -12.87 -14.37
C GLY A 110 1.09 -13.52 -13.57
N VAL A 111 1.08 -13.35 -12.24
CA VAL A 111 2.17 -13.79 -11.36
C VAL A 111 1.64 -14.66 -10.22
N VAL A 112 0.79 -14.13 -9.34
CA VAL A 112 0.43 -14.78 -8.07
C VAL A 112 -0.29 -16.10 -8.30
N THR A 113 -1.38 -16.11 -9.07
CA THR A 113 -2.18 -17.32 -9.28
C THR A 113 -1.46 -18.40 -10.10
N LYS A 114 -0.38 -18.03 -10.79
CA LYS A 114 0.42 -18.98 -11.59
C LYS A 114 1.58 -19.61 -10.80
N ASN A 115 2.13 -18.87 -9.83
CA ASN A 115 3.37 -19.26 -9.15
C ASN A 115 3.20 -19.51 -7.66
N CYS A 116 2.02 -19.21 -7.09
CA CYS A 116 1.80 -19.36 -5.66
C CYS A 116 0.52 -20.15 -5.37
N PRO A 117 0.51 -21.04 -4.36
CA PRO A 117 -0.66 -21.80 -3.99
C PRO A 117 -1.73 -20.93 -3.31
N GLY A 118 -3.01 -21.26 -3.55
CA GLY A 118 -4.13 -20.76 -2.73
C GLY A 118 -4.25 -21.52 -1.39
N PRO A 119 -5.11 -21.04 -0.49
CA PRO A 119 -5.92 -19.83 -0.60
C PRO A 119 -5.11 -18.55 -0.56
N TYR A 120 -5.65 -17.47 -1.17
CA TYR A 120 -5.00 -16.17 -1.17
C TYR A 120 -5.54 -15.26 -0.08
N TYR A 121 -4.66 -14.54 0.57
CA TYR A 121 -4.92 -13.51 1.57
C TYR A 121 -4.25 -12.20 1.13
N ALA A 122 -4.70 -11.07 1.64
CA ALA A 122 -4.08 -9.80 1.32
C ALA A 122 -3.83 -8.96 2.58
N ILE A 123 -2.71 -8.22 2.56
CA ILE A 123 -2.45 -7.13 3.51
C ILE A 123 -2.26 -5.86 2.69
N GLY A 124 -3.15 -4.86 2.88
CA GLY A 124 -3.05 -3.58 2.20
C GLY A 124 -2.73 -2.45 3.17
N HIS A 125 -1.68 -1.68 2.89
CA HIS A 125 -1.28 -0.54 3.71
C HIS A 125 -1.67 0.80 3.07
N SER A 126 -2.28 1.70 3.85
CA SER A 126 -2.54 3.09 3.45
C SER A 126 -3.26 3.18 2.09
N THR A 127 -2.63 3.74 1.06
CA THR A 127 -3.16 3.75 -0.33
C THR A 127 -3.40 2.33 -0.88
N GLY A 128 -2.49 1.39 -0.59
CA GLY A 128 -2.69 -0.02 -0.94
C GLY A 128 -3.91 -0.63 -0.23
N GLY A 129 -4.18 -0.22 1.01
CA GLY A 129 -5.40 -0.57 1.73
C GLY A 129 -6.66 -0.04 1.05
N HIS A 130 -6.64 1.20 0.58
CA HIS A 130 -7.74 1.76 -0.21
C HIS A 130 -7.99 0.97 -1.51
N ILE A 131 -6.90 0.65 -2.24
CA ILE A 131 -7.00 -0.12 -3.48
C ILE A 131 -7.51 -1.54 -3.20
N LEU A 132 -7.08 -2.16 -2.10
CA LEU A 132 -7.57 -3.47 -1.69
C LEU A 132 -9.08 -3.44 -1.38
N LEU A 133 -9.58 -2.46 -0.62
CA LEU A 133 -11.02 -2.29 -0.38
C LEU A 133 -11.81 -2.11 -1.68
N ARG A 134 -11.27 -1.37 -2.65
CA ARG A 134 -11.85 -1.26 -4.00
C ARG A 134 -11.87 -2.61 -4.73
N ALA A 135 -10.79 -3.36 -4.65
CA ALA A 135 -10.68 -4.68 -5.27
C ALA A 135 -11.68 -5.66 -4.67
N LEU A 136 -11.79 -5.72 -3.34
CA LEU A 136 -12.72 -6.60 -2.62
C LEU A 136 -14.20 -6.31 -2.92
N SER A 137 -14.54 -5.11 -3.37
CA SER A 137 -15.90 -4.81 -3.85
C SER A 137 -16.19 -5.30 -5.29
N ARG A 138 -15.20 -5.90 -5.97
CA ARG A 138 -15.29 -6.27 -7.41
C ARG A 138 -14.74 -7.66 -7.74
N GLN A 139 -13.85 -8.18 -6.91
CA GLN A 139 -13.09 -9.40 -7.13
C GLN A 139 -13.24 -10.35 -5.95
N THR A 140 -12.99 -11.62 -6.20
CA THR A 140 -13.09 -12.71 -5.22
C THR A 140 -11.76 -13.44 -5.01
N TRP A 141 -10.63 -12.82 -5.34
CA TRP A 141 -9.32 -13.47 -5.22
C TRP A 141 -8.97 -13.87 -3.78
N PHE A 142 -9.33 -13.02 -2.81
CA PHE A 142 -8.86 -13.16 -1.44
C PHE A 142 -9.91 -13.79 -0.53
N LYS A 143 -9.49 -14.80 0.25
CA LYS A 143 -10.34 -15.46 1.26
C LYS A 143 -10.62 -14.53 2.46
N LYS A 144 -9.60 -13.80 2.92
CA LYS A 144 -9.66 -12.76 3.96
C LYS A 144 -8.66 -11.66 3.62
N ALA A 145 -8.88 -10.47 4.15
CA ALA A 145 -7.97 -9.34 3.97
C ALA A 145 -7.73 -8.58 5.27
N ILE A 146 -6.51 -8.08 5.45
CA ILE A 146 -6.14 -7.12 6.48
C ILE A 146 -5.81 -5.80 5.81
N VAL A 147 -6.30 -4.70 6.37
CA VAL A 147 -6.02 -3.36 5.87
C VAL A 147 -5.45 -2.52 7.00
N THR A 148 -4.20 -2.09 6.88
CA THR A 148 -3.51 -1.30 7.90
C THR A 148 -3.55 0.18 7.56
N ALA A 149 -4.01 1.03 8.50
CA ALA A 149 -4.08 2.49 8.37
C ALA A 149 -4.61 2.96 6.99
N PRO A 150 -5.82 2.51 6.55
CA PRO A 150 -6.28 2.71 5.18
C PRO A 150 -6.54 4.17 4.84
N LEU A 151 -6.18 4.55 3.61
CA LEU A 151 -6.52 5.85 3.04
C LEU A 151 -7.97 5.88 2.56
N VAL A 152 -8.94 6.02 3.47
CA VAL A 152 -10.37 6.13 3.11
C VAL A 152 -10.87 7.57 3.00
N GLU A 153 -10.14 8.52 3.58
CA GLU A 153 -10.33 9.97 3.45
C GLU A 153 -9.00 10.69 3.67
N LEU A 154 -8.86 11.90 3.09
CA LEU A 154 -7.70 12.78 3.27
C LEU A 154 -8.00 13.85 4.31
N GLN A 155 -6.95 14.27 5.01
CA GLN A 155 -6.96 15.53 5.75
C GLN A 155 -6.62 16.68 4.79
N TYR A 156 -7.54 17.62 4.61
CA TYR A 156 -7.42 18.71 3.63
C TYR A 156 -6.79 19.99 4.23
N GLY A 157 -6.29 19.92 5.47
CA GLY A 157 -5.82 21.09 6.19
C GLY A 157 -6.95 22.11 6.41
N PRO A 158 -6.69 23.42 6.22
CA PRO A 158 -7.70 24.47 6.42
C PRO A 158 -8.71 24.57 5.26
N TRP A 159 -8.51 23.85 4.15
CA TRP A 159 -9.34 23.97 2.96
C TRP A 159 -10.54 23.04 2.98
N PRO A 160 -11.76 23.54 2.66
CA PRO A 160 -12.90 22.67 2.41
C PRO A 160 -12.57 21.67 1.27
N LYS A 161 -12.98 20.40 1.44
CA LYS A 161 -12.77 19.33 0.45
C LYS A 161 -13.23 19.72 -0.97
N SER A 162 -14.36 20.42 -1.07
CA SER A 162 -14.91 20.89 -2.35
C SER A 162 -14.00 21.89 -3.05
N VAL A 163 -13.39 22.82 -2.30
CA VAL A 163 -12.46 23.82 -2.83
C VAL A 163 -11.17 23.15 -3.28
N ALA A 164 -10.58 22.28 -2.44
CA ALA A 164 -9.37 21.54 -2.79
C ALA A 164 -9.60 20.69 -4.07
N PHE A 165 -10.75 20.01 -4.16
CA PHE A 165 -11.10 19.24 -5.35
C PHE A 165 -11.28 20.14 -6.59
N PHE A 166 -12.03 21.24 -6.47
CA PHE A 166 -12.29 22.16 -7.60
C PHE A 166 -10.99 22.72 -8.17
N LEU A 167 -10.12 23.25 -7.30
CA LEU A 167 -8.84 23.80 -7.72
C LEU A 167 -7.95 22.74 -8.38
N ALA A 168 -7.88 21.54 -7.82
CA ALA A 168 -7.10 20.46 -8.39
C ALA A 168 -7.67 19.98 -9.73
N ALA A 169 -9.00 19.89 -9.86
CA ALA A 169 -9.67 19.50 -11.09
C ALA A 169 -9.45 20.53 -12.20
N MET A 170 -9.59 21.83 -11.90
CA MET A 170 -9.32 22.91 -12.86
C MET A 170 -7.86 22.89 -13.32
N THR A 171 -6.91 22.81 -12.38
CA THR A 171 -5.47 22.72 -12.71
C THR A 171 -5.19 21.51 -13.61
N THR A 172 -5.84 20.37 -13.34
CA THR A 172 -5.69 19.17 -14.16
C THR A 172 -6.32 19.33 -15.54
N ALA A 173 -7.50 19.96 -15.64
CA ALA A 173 -8.21 20.20 -16.90
C ALA A 173 -7.43 21.15 -17.84
N PHE A 174 -6.72 22.14 -17.28
CA PHE A 174 -5.81 23.02 -18.03
C PHE A 174 -4.46 22.38 -18.39
N GLY A 175 -4.27 21.06 -18.16
CA GLY A 175 -3.05 20.34 -18.56
C GLY A 175 -1.92 20.37 -17.52
N PHE A 176 -2.11 20.97 -16.36
CA PHE A 176 -1.11 21.05 -15.28
C PHE A 176 -1.27 19.97 -14.18
N GLY A 177 -2.07 18.94 -14.44
CA GLY A 177 -2.30 17.84 -13.50
C GLY A 177 -1.04 17.10 -13.04
N TRP A 178 0.06 17.21 -13.78
CA TRP A 178 1.37 16.65 -13.46
C TRP A 178 2.17 17.48 -12.44
N CYS A 179 1.78 18.72 -12.15
CA CYS A 179 2.46 19.56 -11.16
C CYS A 179 2.26 19.01 -9.74
N TYR A 180 3.26 19.24 -8.86
CA TYR A 180 3.15 18.93 -7.44
C TYR A 180 2.06 19.75 -6.77
N LEU A 181 1.40 19.17 -5.79
CA LEU A 181 0.53 19.91 -4.87
C LEU A 181 1.35 20.92 -4.05
N PRO A 182 0.75 22.08 -3.67
CA PRO A 182 1.41 23.07 -2.82
C PRO A 182 1.93 22.44 -1.53
N GLY A 183 3.13 22.84 -1.11
CA GLY A 183 3.78 22.31 0.09
C GLY A 183 4.48 20.95 -0.08
N PHE A 184 4.26 20.24 -1.19
CA PHE A 184 4.96 19.00 -1.47
C PHE A 184 6.20 19.25 -2.35
N LYS A 185 7.24 18.43 -2.10
CA LYS A 185 8.54 18.56 -2.75
C LYS A 185 8.95 17.30 -3.49
N ARG A 186 9.93 17.46 -4.39
CA ARG A 186 10.51 16.38 -5.17
C ARG A 186 11.17 15.27 -4.34
N PRO A 187 11.96 15.55 -3.29
CA PRO A 187 12.58 14.47 -2.53
C PRO A 187 11.57 13.54 -1.87
N PRO A 188 11.84 12.22 -1.86
CA PRO A 188 11.08 11.27 -1.06
C PRO A 188 11.00 11.70 0.41
N PHE A 189 9.91 11.33 1.08
CA PHE A 189 9.67 11.70 2.47
C PHE A 189 10.76 11.18 3.41
N LEU A 190 11.27 9.98 3.19
CA LEU A 190 12.35 9.37 3.97
C LEU A 190 13.61 10.25 4.09
N PHE A 191 13.88 11.10 3.10
CA PHE A 191 15.02 12.03 3.14
C PHE A 191 14.77 13.30 3.96
N ARG A 192 13.62 13.45 4.60
CA ARG A 192 13.34 14.59 5.48
C ARG A 192 13.87 14.42 6.91
N GLY A 193 14.46 13.24 7.21
CA GLY A 193 14.96 12.90 8.53
C GLY A 193 13.92 12.18 9.39
N PHE A 194 14.42 11.55 10.46
CA PHE A 194 13.60 10.75 11.37
C PHE A 194 12.80 11.60 12.37
N ASP A 195 13.35 12.72 12.81
CA ASP A 195 12.74 13.53 13.85
C ASP A 195 11.36 14.05 13.48
N ASN A 196 10.40 13.89 14.38
CA ASN A 196 8.98 14.25 14.19
C ASN A 196 8.30 13.64 12.97
N ASN A 197 8.83 12.55 12.40
CA ASN A 197 8.15 11.85 11.33
C ASN A 197 6.81 11.25 11.83
N PRO A 198 5.75 11.21 11.00
CA PRO A 198 4.47 10.66 11.38
C PRO A 198 4.33 9.15 11.07
N LEU A 199 5.37 8.51 10.52
CA LEU A 199 5.26 7.19 9.91
C LEU A 199 5.58 6.06 10.88
N THR A 200 6.74 6.11 11.55
CA THR A 200 7.20 5.05 12.46
C THR A 200 7.97 5.62 13.64
N SER A 201 7.91 4.97 14.77
CA SER A 201 8.73 5.26 15.94
C SER A 201 10.06 4.49 15.97
N ASP A 202 10.32 3.61 15.00
CA ASP A 202 11.53 2.80 14.91
C ASP A 202 12.62 3.45 14.07
N ALA A 203 13.61 4.04 14.73
CA ALA A 203 14.75 4.69 14.07
C ALA A 203 15.62 3.71 13.26
N LYS A 204 15.69 2.43 13.66
CA LYS A 204 16.52 1.44 12.97
C LYS A 204 15.89 1.04 11.63
N ARG A 205 14.57 0.76 11.64
CA ARG A 205 13.82 0.46 10.41
C ARG A 205 13.76 1.65 9.48
N TRP A 206 13.58 2.85 10.03
CA TRP A 206 13.70 4.08 9.23
C TRP A 206 15.07 4.20 8.55
N ALA A 207 16.16 4.04 9.31
CA ALA A 207 17.52 4.14 8.77
C ALA A 207 17.81 3.05 7.72
N ARG A 208 17.28 1.85 7.89
CA ARG A 208 17.34 0.75 6.91
C ARG A 208 16.67 1.15 5.60
N ASP A 209 15.47 1.71 5.67
CA ASP A 209 14.70 2.14 4.51
C ASP A 209 15.39 3.32 3.78
N VAL A 210 15.97 4.26 4.54
CA VAL A 210 16.80 5.34 3.98
C VAL A 210 18.01 4.78 3.23
N ARG A 211 18.77 3.85 3.85
CA ARG A 211 19.92 3.20 3.17
C ARG A 211 19.53 2.50 1.88
N THR A 212 18.42 1.76 1.90
CA THR A 212 17.91 1.09 0.69
C THR A 212 17.63 2.11 -0.42
N LEU A 213 17.05 3.24 -0.07
CA LEU A 213 16.73 4.33 -0.99
C LEU A 213 17.96 5.11 -1.45
N GLU A 214 18.96 5.32 -0.59
CA GLU A 214 20.25 5.94 -0.94
C GLU A 214 21.02 5.12 -1.94
N ASN A 215 21.05 3.81 -1.75
CA ASN A 215 21.70 2.86 -2.66
C ASN A 215 20.97 2.78 -4.01
N ASN A 216 19.67 3.06 -4.04
CA ASN A 216 18.90 3.11 -5.28
C ASN A 216 17.81 4.20 -5.26
N LYS A 217 18.21 5.40 -5.57
CA LYS A 217 17.32 6.59 -5.60
C LYS A 217 16.13 6.45 -6.55
N ASN A 218 16.21 5.55 -7.53
CA ASN A 218 15.12 5.30 -8.48
C ASN A 218 13.91 4.60 -7.83
N LEU A 219 14.05 4.00 -6.65
CA LEU A 219 12.91 3.45 -5.90
C LEU A 219 12.00 4.56 -5.35
N GLY A 220 12.56 5.71 -5.04
CA GLY A 220 11.86 6.79 -4.38
C GLY A 220 10.83 7.50 -5.23
N VAL A 221 9.83 8.03 -4.54
CA VAL A 221 8.81 8.93 -5.09
C VAL A 221 8.63 10.11 -4.13
N GLY A 222 8.52 11.29 -4.68
CA GLY A 222 8.27 12.51 -3.92
C GLY A 222 6.79 12.78 -3.68
N GLY A 223 6.43 14.06 -3.66
CA GLY A 223 5.07 14.50 -3.39
C GLY A 223 4.04 14.08 -4.44
N PRO A 224 2.74 14.10 -4.07
CA PRO A 224 1.66 13.86 -4.99
C PRO A 224 1.43 15.03 -5.95
N THR A 225 0.83 14.72 -7.11
CA THR A 225 0.44 15.70 -8.11
C THR A 225 -1.04 16.07 -8.00
N TYR A 226 -1.46 17.15 -8.68
CA TYR A 226 -2.88 17.53 -8.76
C TYR A 226 -3.76 16.40 -9.32
N ALA A 227 -3.31 15.72 -10.38
CA ALA A 227 -4.05 14.58 -10.94
C ALA A 227 -4.20 13.44 -9.93
N TRP A 228 -3.17 13.15 -9.11
CA TRP A 228 -3.28 12.17 -8.04
C TRP A 228 -4.36 12.55 -7.03
N LEU A 229 -4.43 13.82 -6.62
CA LEU A 229 -5.46 14.30 -5.68
C LEU A 229 -6.87 14.15 -6.25
N VAL A 230 -7.07 14.57 -7.50
CA VAL A 230 -8.37 14.42 -8.19
C VAL A 230 -8.77 12.94 -8.26
N ALA A 231 -7.86 12.08 -8.72
CA ALA A 231 -8.10 10.64 -8.83
C ALA A 231 -8.44 10.01 -7.48
N THR A 232 -7.75 10.43 -6.41
CA THR A 232 -7.97 9.94 -5.04
C THR A 232 -9.35 10.32 -4.52
N ILE A 233 -9.75 11.59 -4.66
CA ILE A 233 -11.08 12.06 -4.21
C ILE A 233 -12.22 11.37 -5.00
N LEU A 234 -12.05 11.18 -6.30
CA LEU A 234 -13.01 10.44 -7.12
C LEU A 234 -13.09 8.97 -6.70
N SER A 235 -11.96 8.38 -6.31
CA SER A 235 -11.90 7.00 -5.83
C SER A 235 -12.61 6.83 -4.49
N PHE A 236 -12.50 7.79 -3.56
CA PHE A 236 -13.29 7.78 -2.32
C PHE A 236 -14.78 7.81 -2.61
N LYS A 237 -15.23 8.70 -3.51
CA LYS A 237 -16.64 8.77 -3.92
C LYS A 237 -17.15 7.44 -4.49
N ASP A 238 -16.35 6.75 -5.32
CA ASP A 238 -16.70 5.46 -5.89
C ASP A 238 -16.80 4.37 -4.80
N LEU A 239 -15.82 4.30 -3.88
CA LEU A 239 -15.82 3.35 -2.77
C LEU A 239 -17.04 3.58 -1.83
N HIS A 240 -17.35 4.84 -1.49
CA HIS A 240 -18.48 5.16 -0.63
C HIS A 240 -19.84 4.92 -1.29
N LYS A 241 -19.97 5.08 -2.61
CA LYS A 241 -21.21 4.72 -3.32
C LYS A 241 -21.48 3.22 -3.24
N ARG A 242 -20.46 2.39 -3.43
CA ARG A 242 -20.58 0.92 -3.37
C ARG A 242 -20.98 0.41 -1.99
N ARG A 243 -20.57 1.12 -0.94
CA ARG A 243 -20.94 0.84 0.45
C ARG A 243 -22.47 0.72 0.66
N LYS A 244 -23.29 1.43 -0.10
CA LYS A 244 -24.73 1.54 0.12
C LYS A 244 -25.58 0.34 -0.35
N GLY A 245 -24.98 -0.71 -0.91
CA GLY A 245 -25.82 -1.79 -1.47
C GLY A 245 -25.19 -3.19 -1.57
N GLN A 246 -23.87 -3.27 -1.53
CA GLN A 246 -23.17 -4.55 -1.71
C GLN A 246 -21.97 -4.55 -0.76
N GLY A 247 -21.92 -5.47 0.20
CA GLY A 247 -20.76 -5.69 1.07
C GLY A 247 -19.47 -5.95 0.28
N LEU A 248 -18.39 -6.19 0.98
CA LEU A 248 -17.14 -6.69 0.38
C LEU A 248 -17.28 -8.20 0.13
N ASN A 249 -16.65 -8.70 -0.93
CA ASN A 249 -16.69 -10.11 -1.29
C ASN A 249 -15.90 -11.02 -0.33
N SER A 250 -15.19 -10.43 0.61
CA SER A 250 -14.40 -11.15 1.61
C SER A 250 -14.41 -10.42 2.94
N PRO A 251 -14.32 -11.14 4.07
CA PRO A 251 -14.15 -10.52 5.39
C PRO A 251 -12.88 -9.67 5.44
N VAL A 252 -12.97 -8.52 6.13
CA VAL A 252 -11.86 -7.55 6.26
C VAL A 252 -11.62 -7.20 7.72
N MET A 253 -10.37 -7.25 8.15
CA MET A 253 -9.89 -6.66 9.39
C MET A 253 -9.19 -5.34 9.08
N ILE A 254 -9.70 -4.22 9.60
CA ILE A 254 -8.99 -2.93 9.56
C ILE A 254 -8.18 -2.78 10.85
N ILE A 255 -6.89 -2.55 10.71
CA ILE A 255 -5.98 -2.25 11.82
C ILE A 255 -5.65 -0.77 11.77
N LEU A 256 -6.04 -0.04 12.79
CA LEU A 256 -5.78 1.39 12.94
C LEU A 256 -4.53 1.65 13.78
N ALA A 257 -3.78 2.65 13.42
CA ALA A 257 -2.69 3.17 14.23
C ALA A 257 -3.24 4.11 15.32
N GLY A 258 -2.97 3.83 16.59
CA GLY A 258 -3.51 4.64 17.70
C GLY A 258 -2.95 6.06 17.74
N ARG A 259 -1.73 6.27 17.21
CA ARG A 259 -1.04 7.57 17.13
C ARG A 259 -1.01 8.10 15.69
N GLU A 260 -2.05 7.83 14.91
CA GLU A 260 -2.17 8.18 13.49
C GLU A 260 -2.08 9.70 13.25
N ARG A 261 -1.28 10.11 12.25
CA ARG A 261 -1.05 11.51 11.90
C ARG A 261 -1.10 11.77 10.37
N VAL A 262 -1.39 10.75 9.56
CA VAL A 262 -1.36 10.81 8.09
C VAL A 262 -2.75 10.68 7.48
N VAL A 263 -3.57 9.76 8.00
CA VAL A 263 -4.94 9.51 7.52
C VAL A 263 -5.97 9.78 8.61
N ASP A 264 -7.25 9.76 8.25
CA ASP A 264 -8.35 10.00 9.20
C ASP A 264 -8.89 8.67 9.75
N ASN A 265 -8.51 8.33 11.00
CA ASN A 265 -9.04 7.17 11.71
C ASN A 265 -10.56 7.23 11.91
N ALA A 266 -11.13 8.41 12.15
CA ALA A 266 -12.58 8.55 12.31
C ALA A 266 -13.32 8.22 11.00
N ALA A 267 -12.73 8.59 9.84
CA ALA A 267 -13.26 8.17 8.55
C ALA A 267 -13.19 6.65 8.36
N SER A 268 -12.11 6.02 8.82
CA SER A 268 -11.94 4.55 8.78
C SER A 268 -12.98 3.84 9.67
N HIS A 269 -13.25 4.35 10.86
CA HIS A 269 -14.32 3.85 11.73
C HIS A 269 -15.70 4.00 11.08
N ARG A 270 -16.02 5.19 10.53
CA ARG A 270 -17.29 5.42 9.81
C ARG A 270 -17.44 4.49 8.60
N PHE A 271 -16.35 4.22 7.89
CA PHE A 271 -16.35 3.27 6.78
C PHE A 271 -16.67 1.86 7.28
N ALA A 272 -15.95 1.37 8.29
CA ALA A 272 -16.11 0.02 8.84
C ALA A 272 -17.53 -0.20 9.40
N SER A 273 -18.04 0.75 10.19
CA SER A 273 -19.40 0.65 10.80
C SER A 273 -20.53 0.56 9.77
N ALA A 274 -20.26 0.98 8.54
CA ALA A 274 -21.25 0.95 7.46
C ALA A 274 -21.04 -0.21 6.48
N MET A 275 -20.07 -1.11 6.74
CA MET A 275 -19.71 -2.23 5.85
C MET A 275 -19.88 -3.56 6.59
N PRO A 276 -20.85 -4.41 6.24
CA PRO A 276 -20.94 -5.76 6.77
C PRO A 276 -19.65 -6.57 6.51
N GLY A 277 -19.22 -7.36 7.49
CA GLY A 277 -18.03 -8.20 7.38
C GLY A 277 -16.70 -7.45 7.56
N VAL A 278 -16.74 -6.18 7.98
CA VAL A 278 -15.55 -5.40 8.33
C VAL A 278 -15.43 -5.29 9.85
N SER A 279 -14.31 -5.75 10.40
CA SER A 279 -13.95 -5.61 11.81
C SER A 279 -12.83 -4.57 11.96
N VAL A 280 -12.72 -3.97 13.15
CA VAL A 280 -11.71 -2.94 13.44
C VAL A 280 -10.97 -3.29 14.72
N VAL A 281 -9.65 -3.16 14.69
CA VAL A 281 -8.80 -3.19 15.88
C VAL A 281 -7.84 -1.99 15.84
N THR A 282 -7.45 -1.47 17.01
CA THR A 282 -6.49 -0.37 17.09
C THR A 282 -5.25 -0.83 17.85
N ILE A 283 -4.07 -0.64 17.25
CA ILE A 283 -2.79 -0.82 17.93
C ILE A 283 -2.37 0.52 18.53
N GLY A 284 -2.51 0.65 19.84
CA GLY A 284 -2.49 1.92 20.56
C GLY A 284 -1.21 2.74 20.39
N GLN A 285 -0.03 2.10 20.40
CA GLN A 285 1.26 2.78 20.33
C GLN A 285 1.79 3.02 18.91
N SER A 286 1.11 2.50 17.89
CA SER A 286 1.55 2.59 16.51
C SER A 286 1.39 3.98 15.93
N LEU A 287 2.38 4.44 15.17
CA LEU A 287 2.24 5.45 14.13
C LEU A 287 1.74 4.80 12.82
N HIS A 288 1.71 5.56 11.72
CA HIS A 288 1.05 5.18 10.47
C HIS A 288 1.50 3.83 9.89
N GLU A 289 2.81 3.54 9.89
CA GLU A 289 3.41 2.37 9.25
C GLU A 289 3.50 1.16 10.18
N ILE A 290 2.36 0.61 10.59
CA ILE A 290 2.21 -0.46 11.59
C ILE A 290 3.19 -1.63 11.39
N MET A 291 3.40 -2.08 10.16
CA MET A 291 4.31 -3.19 9.82
C MET A 291 5.79 -2.83 9.92
N LEU A 292 6.11 -1.54 9.95
CA LEU A 292 7.47 -0.99 10.00
C LEU A 292 7.76 -0.30 11.34
N GLU A 293 6.91 -0.51 12.33
CA GLU A 293 7.07 -0.02 13.69
C GLU A 293 8.03 -0.90 14.51
N ASN A 294 8.29 -0.48 15.76
CA ASN A 294 9.12 -1.23 16.68
C ASN A 294 8.56 -2.64 16.96
N ASP A 295 9.40 -3.50 17.55
CA ASP A 295 9.08 -4.92 17.74
C ASP A 295 7.81 -5.16 18.57
N THR A 296 7.49 -4.29 19.52
CA THR A 296 6.27 -4.42 20.34
C THR A 296 5.02 -4.26 19.46
N VAL A 297 4.96 -3.19 18.69
CA VAL A 297 3.85 -2.93 17.75
C VAL A 297 3.75 -4.01 16.69
N ARG A 298 4.89 -4.45 16.15
CA ARG A 298 4.93 -5.53 15.14
C ARG A 298 4.42 -6.87 15.72
N LYS A 299 4.76 -7.19 16.97
CA LYS A 299 4.23 -8.38 17.65
C LYS A 299 2.71 -8.32 17.80
N GLU A 300 2.15 -7.16 18.17
CA GLU A 300 0.69 -6.97 18.21
C GLU A 300 0.06 -7.15 16.82
N PHE A 301 0.64 -6.55 15.78
CA PHE A 301 0.19 -6.73 14.40
C PHE A 301 0.20 -8.20 13.98
N LEU A 302 1.30 -8.92 14.24
CA LEU A 302 1.43 -10.33 13.89
C LEU A 302 0.47 -11.22 14.71
N ALA A 303 0.19 -10.88 15.97
CA ALA A 303 -0.83 -11.59 16.78
C ALA A 303 -2.24 -11.39 16.19
N VAL A 304 -2.57 -10.19 15.74
CA VAL A 304 -3.84 -9.93 15.03
C VAL A 304 -3.90 -10.72 13.71
N PHE A 305 -2.79 -10.76 12.96
CA PHE A 305 -2.70 -11.57 11.75
C PHE A 305 -2.94 -13.05 12.05
N ASP A 306 -2.23 -13.62 13.02
CA ASP A 306 -2.32 -15.03 13.39
C ASP A 306 -3.74 -15.40 13.87
N SER A 307 -4.39 -14.54 14.65
CA SER A 307 -5.77 -14.74 15.12
C SER A 307 -6.82 -14.64 14.00
N TYR A 308 -6.57 -13.78 13.01
CA TYR A 308 -7.57 -13.49 11.98
C TYR A 308 -7.42 -14.35 10.73
N VAL A 309 -6.19 -14.60 10.29
CA VAL A 309 -5.89 -15.31 9.03
C VAL A 309 -5.52 -16.77 9.31
N GLY A 310 -4.78 -17.03 10.41
CA GLY A 310 -4.14 -18.30 10.79
C GLY A 310 -5.01 -19.46 11.10
#